data_fc83a81fd8d0e4fc9516d7397da455ec
#
_entry.id   fc83a81fd8d0e4fc9516d7397da455ec
#
_cell.length_a   1.000
_cell.length_b   1.000
_cell.length_c   1.000
_cell.angle_alpha   90.00
_cell.angle_beta   90.00
_cell.angle_gamma   90.00
#
_symmetry.space_group_name_H-M   'P 1'
#
loop_
_entity.id
_entity.type
_entity.pdbx_description
1 polymer ?
#
loop_
_entity_poly.entity_id
_entity_poly.type
_entity_poly.pdbx_seq_one_letter_code
_entity_poly.pdbx_strand_id
1 'polypeptide(L)'
;SYGEDKEYVSAVRDMVREAGFTDVPLFQCDWASNFELNALDDLVWTMNFGTGANIDSQFRRLKELRPNTPLMCSEFWSGWFDNWGRQHETRDAKDMVAGLQEMLDKNISFSLYMTHGGTSFGHWSGANSPGFSPDCSSYDYDAPINEAGQATPKYHELRNMLAQYTDGKPLPEIPAAMPVQTVAEFQMTEVAPIFDNLPEPIHSEEIKTMEEFDQGWGSMLYRTTLKGTDSQSRLTITDAHDYAQVFIDGKYIGKMDRRLGEKVLTLPSVREGAVLDILVEAMGRINFGRAIKDFKGITDRVELTTVAANGESTTTDLKGWDVYLFPNTYEFSTNKAYTAVGDTKAPGYYKGSFTVDKKADTFLDLTTW
;
A
#
# COMPACT_ATOMS: atom_id res chain seq x y z
N SER A 1 -19.30 2.54 -7.79
CA SER A 1 -18.26 3.32 -8.47
C SER A 1 -18.20 4.74 -7.88
N TYR A 2 -17.03 5.33 -7.86
CA TYR A 2 -16.82 6.69 -7.36
C TYR A 2 -17.23 7.78 -8.38
N GLY A 3 -17.58 7.38 -9.57
CA GLY A 3 -18.01 8.29 -10.63
C GLY A 3 -19.54 8.41 -10.71
N GLU A 4 -19.98 9.47 -11.33
CA GLU A 4 -21.40 9.71 -11.67
C GLU A 4 -21.64 9.42 -13.15
N ASP A 5 -20.83 8.52 -13.73
CA ASP A 5 -20.84 8.22 -15.16
C ASP A 5 -21.64 6.95 -15.45
N LYS A 6 -22.92 7.14 -15.72
CA LYS A 6 -23.86 6.05 -16.06
C LYS A 6 -23.51 5.39 -17.40
N GLU A 7 -22.95 6.12 -18.35
CA GLU A 7 -22.55 5.59 -19.66
C GLU A 7 -21.39 4.61 -19.51
N TYR A 8 -20.40 4.97 -18.67
CA TYR A 8 -19.29 4.08 -18.31
C TYR A 8 -19.79 2.78 -17.66
N VAL A 9 -20.67 2.88 -16.65
CA VAL A 9 -21.24 1.70 -15.98
C VAL A 9 -22.00 0.82 -16.97
N SER A 10 -22.78 1.42 -17.89
CA SER A 10 -23.46 0.69 -18.96
C SER A 10 -22.50 -0.03 -19.88
N ALA A 11 -21.43 0.64 -20.32
CA ALA A 11 -20.42 0.03 -21.17
C ALA A 11 -19.73 -1.17 -20.48
N VAL A 12 -19.40 -1.04 -19.20
CA VAL A 12 -18.81 -2.16 -18.42
C VAL A 12 -19.79 -3.33 -18.33
N ARG A 13 -21.07 -3.09 -18.01
CA ARG A 13 -22.11 -4.13 -18.01
C ARG A 13 -22.21 -4.84 -19.37
N ASP A 14 -22.22 -4.09 -20.46
CA ASP A 14 -22.35 -4.64 -21.80
C ASP A 14 -21.13 -5.49 -22.17
N MET A 15 -19.92 -5.05 -21.87
CA MET A 15 -18.70 -5.84 -22.04
C MET A 15 -18.74 -7.16 -21.24
N VAL A 16 -19.26 -7.16 -20.01
CA VAL A 16 -19.44 -8.38 -19.22
C VAL A 16 -20.42 -9.34 -19.92
N ARG A 17 -21.52 -8.83 -20.43
CA ARG A 17 -22.50 -9.63 -21.20
C ARG A 17 -21.92 -10.18 -22.50
N GLU A 18 -21.18 -9.38 -23.24
CA GLU A 18 -20.48 -9.77 -24.47
C GLU A 18 -19.40 -10.83 -24.21
N ALA A 19 -18.74 -10.79 -23.04
CA ALA A 19 -17.80 -11.82 -22.60
C ALA A 19 -18.45 -13.17 -22.25
N GLY A 20 -19.80 -13.28 -22.32
CA GLY A 20 -20.54 -14.53 -22.16
C GLY A 20 -21.21 -14.73 -20.80
N PHE A 21 -21.15 -13.77 -19.88
CA PHE A 21 -21.86 -13.84 -18.59
C PHE A 21 -23.34 -13.44 -18.75
N THR A 22 -24.11 -14.22 -19.51
CA THR A 22 -25.49 -13.88 -19.89
C THR A 22 -26.54 -14.51 -18.98
N ASP A 23 -26.22 -15.62 -18.32
CA ASP A 23 -27.13 -16.47 -17.54
C ASP A 23 -27.00 -16.27 -16.02
N VAL A 24 -26.18 -15.33 -15.58
CA VAL A 24 -25.97 -14.98 -14.17
C VAL A 24 -26.52 -13.58 -13.86
N PRO A 25 -27.05 -13.34 -12.63
CA PRO A 25 -27.38 -12.00 -12.21
C PRO A 25 -26.11 -11.15 -12.08
N LEU A 26 -26.16 -9.91 -12.55
CA LEU A 26 -25.13 -8.92 -12.29
C LEU A 26 -25.61 -8.00 -11.16
N PHE A 27 -24.66 -7.55 -10.35
CA PHE A 27 -24.96 -6.57 -9.30
C PHE A 27 -24.01 -5.38 -9.39
N GLN A 28 -24.48 -4.27 -8.89
CA GLN A 28 -23.73 -3.02 -8.77
C GLN A 28 -23.66 -2.66 -7.29
N CYS A 29 -22.44 -2.51 -6.79
CA CYS A 29 -22.22 -2.01 -5.46
C CYS A 29 -21.86 -0.53 -5.49
N ASP A 30 -22.57 0.27 -4.71
CA ASP A 30 -22.30 1.68 -4.59
C ASP A 30 -22.77 2.24 -3.23
N TRP A 31 -22.42 3.48 -2.94
CA TRP A 31 -23.02 4.23 -1.85
C TRP A 31 -24.47 4.55 -2.20
N ALA A 32 -25.37 4.49 -1.22
CA ALA A 32 -26.78 4.75 -1.47
C ALA A 32 -27.04 6.12 -2.13
N SER A 33 -26.22 7.13 -1.86
CA SER A 33 -26.28 8.45 -2.49
C SER A 33 -25.96 8.44 -4.00
N ASN A 34 -25.23 7.44 -4.49
CA ASN A 34 -24.78 7.39 -5.89
C ASN A 34 -25.74 6.60 -6.78
N PHE A 35 -26.65 5.79 -6.20
CA PHE A 35 -27.56 4.98 -7.02
C PHE A 35 -28.46 5.80 -7.94
N GLU A 36 -28.86 6.99 -7.53
CA GLU A 36 -29.67 7.87 -8.39
C GLU A 36 -28.92 8.42 -9.60
N LEU A 37 -27.59 8.46 -9.53
CA LEU A 37 -26.73 9.09 -10.53
C LEU A 37 -26.19 8.09 -11.56
N ASN A 38 -25.80 6.88 -11.11
CA ASN A 38 -25.06 5.96 -11.96
C ASN A 38 -25.62 4.53 -11.99
N ALA A 39 -26.63 4.18 -11.17
CA ALA A 39 -27.13 2.83 -11.12
C ALA A 39 -27.97 2.46 -12.35
N LEU A 40 -27.84 1.20 -12.77
CA LEU A 40 -28.60 0.61 -13.84
C LEU A 40 -29.77 -0.20 -13.31
N ASP A 41 -30.93 -0.09 -13.96
CA ASP A 41 -32.17 -0.70 -13.49
C ASP A 41 -32.22 -2.21 -13.62
N ASP A 42 -31.45 -2.76 -14.54
CA ASP A 42 -31.33 -4.20 -14.80
C ASP A 42 -30.29 -4.91 -13.93
N LEU A 43 -29.61 -4.17 -13.05
CA LEU A 43 -28.67 -4.73 -12.08
C LEU A 43 -29.28 -4.82 -10.69
N VAL A 44 -28.82 -5.79 -9.89
CA VAL A 44 -29.11 -5.83 -8.46
C VAL A 44 -28.26 -4.78 -7.76
N TRP A 45 -28.87 -3.92 -6.93
CA TRP A 45 -28.13 -2.91 -6.18
C TRP A 45 -27.78 -3.45 -4.79
N THR A 46 -26.49 -3.39 -4.46
CA THR A 46 -25.96 -3.90 -3.20
C THR A 46 -25.22 -2.81 -2.42
N MET A 47 -25.08 -3.01 -1.12
CA MET A 47 -24.43 -2.07 -0.21
C MET A 47 -23.11 -2.65 0.31
N ASN A 48 -22.17 -1.77 0.70
CA ASN A 48 -20.93 -2.15 1.40
C ASN A 48 -20.87 -1.40 2.73
N PHE A 49 -20.64 -2.14 3.80
CA PHE A 49 -20.40 -1.61 5.15
C PHE A 49 -19.79 -2.71 6.02
N GLY A 50 -19.35 -2.36 7.23
CA GLY A 50 -18.61 -3.31 8.06
C GLY A 50 -19.14 -3.43 9.48
N THR A 51 -18.35 -4.09 10.29
CA THR A 51 -18.57 -4.33 11.72
C THR A 51 -18.96 -3.04 12.45
N GLY A 52 -20.05 -3.11 13.25
CA GLY A 52 -20.58 -1.99 14.00
C GLY A 52 -21.53 -1.05 13.23
N ALA A 53 -21.78 -1.31 11.94
CA ALA A 53 -22.73 -0.52 11.17
C ALA A 53 -24.17 -0.72 11.63
N ASN A 54 -24.98 0.33 11.61
CA ASN A 54 -26.43 0.24 11.81
C ASN A 54 -27.08 -0.24 10.51
N ILE A 55 -27.50 -1.52 10.47
CA ILE A 55 -28.02 -2.20 9.28
C ILE A 55 -29.22 -1.47 8.66
N ASP A 56 -30.19 -1.05 9.46
CA ASP A 56 -31.38 -0.37 8.95
C ASP A 56 -31.04 0.97 8.28
N SER A 57 -30.09 1.70 8.85
CA SER A 57 -29.66 2.97 8.26
C SER A 57 -28.92 2.78 6.93
N GLN A 58 -28.12 1.72 6.80
CA GLN A 58 -27.42 1.41 5.56
C GLN A 58 -28.39 1.11 4.40
N PHE A 59 -29.45 0.36 4.65
CA PHE A 59 -30.41 -0.01 3.62
C PHE A 59 -31.57 0.97 3.43
N ARG A 60 -31.69 2.00 4.28
CA ARG A 60 -32.85 2.91 4.25
C ARG A 60 -33.05 3.52 2.86
N ARG A 61 -32.02 4.13 2.30
CA ARG A 61 -32.15 4.81 1.00
C ARG A 61 -32.41 3.83 -0.14
N LEU A 62 -31.80 2.65 -0.11
CA LEU A 62 -32.07 1.61 -1.11
C LEU A 62 -33.54 1.16 -1.07
N LYS A 63 -34.10 0.96 0.12
CA LYS A 63 -35.52 0.59 0.29
C LYS A 63 -36.47 1.68 -0.16
N GLU A 64 -36.12 2.95 0.02
CA GLU A 64 -36.90 4.09 -0.51
C GLU A 64 -36.93 4.11 -2.04
N LEU A 65 -35.79 3.89 -2.68
CA LEU A 65 -35.66 3.91 -4.13
C LEU A 65 -36.24 2.65 -4.79
N ARG A 66 -36.06 1.48 -4.15
CA ARG A 66 -36.50 0.16 -4.64
C ARG A 66 -37.11 -0.69 -3.52
N PRO A 67 -38.39 -0.46 -3.17
CA PRO A 67 -39.04 -1.12 -2.02
C PRO A 67 -39.06 -2.65 -2.08
N ASN A 68 -39.03 -3.23 -3.27
CA ASN A 68 -39.15 -4.68 -3.50
C ASN A 68 -37.82 -5.32 -3.96
N THR A 69 -36.69 -4.63 -3.81
CA THR A 69 -35.38 -5.18 -4.19
C THR A 69 -34.90 -6.21 -3.16
N PRO A 70 -34.21 -7.27 -3.56
CA PRO A 70 -33.47 -8.09 -2.62
C PRO A 70 -32.39 -7.26 -1.94
N LEU A 71 -32.17 -7.49 -0.65
CA LEU A 71 -31.18 -6.77 0.13
C LEU A 71 -29.92 -7.62 0.27
N MET A 72 -28.77 -7.04 -0.04
CA MET A 72 -27.48 -7.69 0.07
C MET A 72 -26.37 -6.69 0.45
N CYS A 73 -25.59 -7.06 1.44
CA CYS A 73 -24.29 -6.46 1.71
C CYS A 73 -23.23 -7.25 0.90
N SER A 74 -22.74 -6.68 -0.20
CA SER A 74 -21.81 -7.37 -1.08
C SER A 74 -20.36 -7.37 -0.57
N GLU A 75 -20.03 -6.43 0.30
CA GLU A 75 -18.81 -6.43 1.11
C GLU A 75 -19.16 -6.08 2.55
N PHE A 76 -19.21 -7.08 3.40
CA PHE A 76 -19.24 -6.85 4.85
C PHE A 76 -17.83 -6.90 5.40
N TRP A 77 -17.31 -5.77 5.83
CA TRP A 77 -15.92 -5.64 6.28
C TRP A 77 -15.75 -6.23 7.68
N SER A 78 -15.09 -7.40 7.73
CA SER A 78 -14.81 -8.13 8.97
C SER A 78 -13.74 -7.46 9.83
N GLY A 79 -12.86 -6.68 9.21
CA GLY A 79 -11.75 -5.96 9.80
C GLY A 79 -11.34 -4.79 8.92
N TRP A 80 -10.04 -4.55 8.81
CA TRP A 80 -9.44 -3.58 7.89
C TRP A 80 -7.98 -3.92 7.63
N PHE A 81 -7.40 -3.39 6.58
CA PHE A 81 -5.99 -3.53 6.27
C PHE A 81 -5.12 -2.52 7.03
N ASP A 82 -3.85 -2.87 7.22
CA ASP A 82 -2.89 -2.03 7.91
C ASP A 82 -2.21 -1.03 6.98
N ASN A 83 -2.00 0.16 7.49
CA ASN A 83 -1.16 1.15 6.82
C ASN A 83 0.22 1.20 7.48
N TRP A 84 1.24 1.39 6.68
CA TRP A 84 2.63 1.49 7.13
C TRP A 84 2.83 2.56 8.20
N GLY A 85 3.42 2.17 9.33
CA GLY A 85 3.69 3.06 10.46
C GLY A 85 2.48 3.43 11.30
N ARG A 86 1.35 2.71 11.17
CA ARG A 86 0.17 2.83 12.02
C ARG A 86 -0.01 1.60 12.91
N GLN A 87 -0.89 1.70 13.89
CA GLN A 87 -1.26 0.59 14.74
C GLN A 87 -2.04 -0.45 13.91
N HIS A 88 -1.83 -1.73 14.23
CA HIS A 88 -2.58 -2.84 13.65
C HIS A 88 -4.09 -2.67 13.85
N GLU A 89 -4.85 -2.80 12.77
CA GLU A 89 -6.30 -2.66 12.75
C GLU A 89 -6.97 -3.94 13.23
N THR A 90 -7.87 -3.81 14.20
CA THR A 90 -8.66 -4.93 14.73
C THR A 90 -10.11 -4.54 14.94
N ARG A 91 -11.02 -5.53 14.85
CA ARG A 91 -12.44 -5.39 15.15
C ARG A 91 -12.86 -6.53 16.06
N ASP A 92 -13.80 -6.26 16.98
CA ASP A 92 -14.30 -7.28 17.89
C ASP A 92 -15.08 -8.36 17.16
N ALA A 93 -14.80 -9.63 17.49
CA ALA A 93 -15.43 -10.78 16.86
C ALA A 93 -16.95 -10.84 17.14
N LYS A 94 -17.39 -10.44 18.35
CA LYS A 94 -18.80 -10.44 18.71
C LYS A 94 -19.58 -9.36 18.00
N ASP A 95 -18.98 -8.18 17.82
CA ASP A 95 -19.61 -7.09 17.07
C ASP A 95 -19.76 -7.46 15.60
N MET A 96 -18.74 -8.14 15.01
CA MET A 96 -18.83 -8.67 13.65
C MET A 96 -19.99 -9.66 13.52
N VAL A 97 -20.04 -10.65 14.40
CA VAL A 97 -21.06 -11.72 14.36
C VAL A 97 -22.45 -11.14 14.62
N ALA A 98 -22.61 -10.20 15.55
CA ALA A 98 -23.89 -9.55 15.82
C ALA A 98 -24.47 -8.85 14.58
N GLY A 99 -23.64 -8.14 13.81
CA GLY A 99 -24.08 -7.51 12.57
C GLY A 99 -24.48 -8.52 11.49
N LEU A 100 -23.75 -9.61 11.35
CA LEU A 100 -24.09 -10.69 10.42
C LEU A 100 -25.38 -11.42 10.83
N GLN A 101 -25.55 -11.69 12.10
CA GLN A 101 -26.77 -12.28 12.64
C GLN A 101 -27.98 -11.39 12.38
N GLU A 102 -27.88 -10.09 12.67
CA GLU A 102 -28.95 -9.13 12.40
C GLU A 102 -29.35 -9.13 10.91
N MET A 103 -28.37 -9.22 9.99
CA MET A 103 -28.68 -9.32 8.56
C MET A 103 -29.45 -10.60 8.23
N LEU A 104 -29.02 -11.76 8.74
CA LEU A 104 -29.73 -13.04 8.51
C LEU A 104 -31.16 -13.02 9.09
N ASP A 105 -31.35 -12.49 10.29
CA ASP A 105 -32.63 -12.35 10.92
C ASP A 105 -33.61 -11.45 10.14
N LYS A 106 -33.04 -10.50 9.38
CA LYS A 106 -33.78 -9.59 8.48
C LYS A 106 -33.87 -10.11 7.04
N ASN A 107 -33.46 -11.35 6.79
CA ASN A 107 -33.39 -11.93 5.43
C ASN A 107 -32.56 -11.11 4.45
N ILE A 108 -31.42 -10.58 4.92
CA ILE A 108 -30.45 -9.83 4.12
C ILE A 108 -29.25 -10.74 3.82
N SER A 109 -28.91 -10.87 2.55
CA SER A 109 -27.72 -11.61 2.11
C SER A 109 -26.44 -10.83 2.38
N PHE A 110 -25.33 -11.55 2.61
CA PHE A 110 -24.03 -10.91 2.76
C PHE A 110 -22.91 -11.71 2.09
N SER A 111 -21.83 -11.02 1.79
CA SER A 111 -20.53 -11.58 1.41
C SER A 111 -19.46 -10.94 2.29
N LEU A 112 -18.60 -11.75 2.91
CA LEU A 112 -17.53 -11.23 3.76
C LEU A 112 -16.38 -10.64 2.91
N TYR A 113 -15.93 -9.49 3.29
CA TYR A 113 -14.72 -8.87 2.83
C TYR A 113 -13.85 -8.42 4.02
N MET A 114 -12.82 -9.21 4.47
CA MET A 114 -12.38 -10.48 3.87
C MET A 114 -12.74 -11.65 4.77
N THR A 115 -12.94 -12.83 4.19
CA THR A 115 -12.91 -14.11 4.95
C THR A 115 -11.47 -14.51 5.23
N HIS A 116 -10.58 -14.29 4.27
CA HIS A 116 -9.13 -14.45 4.33
C HIS A 116 -8.50 -13.33 3.52
N GLY A 117 -7.69 -12.49 4.15
CA GLY A 117 -7.08 -11.34 3.47
C GLY A 117 -5.87 -11.71 2.62
N GLY A 118 -4.95 -12.47 3.19
CA GLY A 118 -3.73 -12.93 2.50
C GLY A 118 -2.61 -11.90 2.47
N THR A 119 -1.76 -11.99 1.45
CA THR A 119 -0.53 -11.20 1.32
C THR A 119 -0.50 -10.50 -0.03
N SER A 120 -0.23 -9.20 -0.03
CA SER A 120 0.08 -8.41 -1.23
C SER A 120 1.57 -8.55 -1.55
N PHE A 121 1.92 -9.55 -2.36
CA PHE A 121 3.32 -9.85 -2.68
C PHE A 121 4.01 -8.76 -3.51
N GLY A 122 5.34 -8.66 -3.33
CA GLY A 122 6.18 -7.73 -4.08
C GLY A 122 5.83 -6.26 -3.77
N HIS A 123 5.67 -5.45 -4.81
CA HIS A 123 5.39 -4.02 -4.73
C HIS A 123 3.91 -3.67 -5.02
N TRP A 124 2.98 -4.60 -4.82
CA TRP A 124 1.59 -4.48 -5.27
C TRP A 124 0.60 -4.10 -4.17
N SER A 125 1.06 -3.80 -2.95
CA SER A 125 0.22 -3.16 -1.95
C SER A 125 -0.21 -1.77 -2.42
N GLY A 126 -1.39 -1.34 -2.02
CA GLY A 126 -1.96 -0.05 -2.40
C GLY A 126 -1.62 1.08 -1.44
N ALA A 127 -2.37 2.16 -1.55
CA ALA A 127 -2.38 3.26 -0.59
C ALA A 127 -3.75 3.93 -0.55
N ASN A 128 -4.11 4.48 0.61
CA ASN A 128 -5.33 5.27 0.76
C ASN A 128 -5.11 6.77 0.51
N SER A 129 -6.19 7.44 0.12
CA SER A 129 -6.35 8.89 0.03
C SER A 129 -7.71 9.34 0.62
N PRO A 130 -7.93 10.62 1.01
CA PRO A 130 -7.03 11.78 0.85
C PRO A 130 -5.80 11.72 1.75
N GLY A 131 -4.77 12.45 1.37
CA GLY A 131 -3.43 12.30 1.94
C GLY A 131 -2.71 11.08 1.36
N PHE A 132 -1.71 10.57 2.07
CA PHE A 132 -0.99 9.38 1.66
C PHE A 132 -0.83 8.42 2.84
N SER A 133 -1.44 7.26 2.74
CA SER A 133 -1.37 6.18 3.72
C SER A 133 -1.09 4.87 2.99
N PRO A 134 0.18 4.50 2.79
CA PRO A 134 0.56 3.28 2.08
C PRO A 134 0.21 2.05 2.90
N ASP A 135 -0.28 1.03 2.22
CA ASP A 135 -0.65 -0.25 2.82
C ASP A 135 0.59 -1.12 3.04
N CYS A 136 0.51 -2.04 4.00
CA CYS A 136 1.53 -3.05 4.23
C CYS A 136 1.40 -4.21 3.24
N SER A 137 2.44 -5.04 3.12
CA SER A 137 2.40 -6.28 2.34
C SER A 137 1.40 -7.27 2.93
N SER A 138 1.32 -7.37 4.27
CA SER A 138 0.29 -8.15 4.93
C SER A 138 -1.09 -7.53 4.68
N TYR A 139 -1.98 -8.33 4.14
CA TYR A 139 -3.40 -8.01 4.03
C TYR A 139 -4.21 -8.90 4.97
N ASP A 140 -3.71 -9.07 6.20
CA ASP A 140 -4.32 -9.92 7.25
C ASP A 140 -5.78 -9.57 7.47
N TYR A 141 -6.10 -8.27 7.44
CA TYR A 141 -7.44 -7.73 7.50
C TYR A 141 -8.18 -8.02 8.83
N ASP A 142 -7.47 -8.57 9.83
CA ASP A 142 -8.10 -9.12 11.02
C ASP A 142 -9.27 -10.07 10.66
N ALA A 143 -9.04 -10.87 9.61
CA ALA A 143 -10.06 -11.72 8.99
C ALA A 143 -10.35 -12.99 9.83
N PRO A 144 -11.50 -13.66 9.62
CA PRO A 144 -11.79 -14.96 10.24
C PRO A 144 -10.73 -16.03 9.99
N ILE A 145 -10.08 -16.02 8.84
CA ILE A 145 -8.92 -16.86 8.53
C ILE A 145 -7.72 -15.93 8.41
N ASN A 146 -6.69 -16.14 9.22
CA ASN A 146 -5.50 -15.30 9.20
C ASN A 146 -4.63 -15.54 7.95
N GLU A 147 -3.60 -14.71 7.78
CA GLU A 147 -2.69 -14.76 6.63
C GLU A 147 -2.02 -16.14 6.46
N ALA A 148 -1.81 -16.88 7.56
CA ALA A 148 -1.27 -18.24 7.57
C ALA A 148 -2.31 -19.33 7.25
N GLY A 149 -3.57 -18.99 6.96
CA GLY A 149 -4.64 -19.95 6.69
C GLY A 149 -5.23 -20.61 7.94
N GLN A 150 -5.01 -20.04 9.13
CA GLN A 150 -5.48 -20.59 10.39
C GLN A 150 -6.80 -19.95 10.82
N ALA A 151 -7.68 -20.73 11.45
CA ALA A 151 -8.92 -20.23 12.03
C ALA A 151 -8.63 -19.32 13.24
N THR A 152 -9.13 -18.10 13.19
CA THR A 152 -9.03 -17.11 14.29
C THR A 152 -10.22 -17.22 15.25
N PRO A 153 -10.21 -16.50 16.39
CA PRO A 153 -11.40 -16.36 17.22
C PRO A 153 -12.65 -15.91 16.46
N LYS A 154 -12.49 -15.02 15.47
CA LYS A 154 -13.61 -14.59 14.59
C LYS A 154 -14.17 -15.75 13.77
N TYR A 155 -13.34 -16.64 13.27
CA TYR A 155 -13.79 -17.82 12.56
C TYR A 155 -14.67 -18.71 13.45
N HIS A 156 -14.24 -18.96 14.69
CA HIS A 156 -14.98 -19.78 15.62
C HIS A 156 -16.33 -19.16 16.01
N GLU A 157 -16.37 -17.87 16.31
CA GLU A 157 -17.62 -17.17 16.61
C GLU A 157 -18.56 -17.17 15.40
N LEU A 158 -18.06 -16.89 14.20
CA LEU A 158 -18.83 -16.94 12.97
C LEU A 158 -19.39 -18.34 12.70
N ARG A 159 -18.59 -19.37 12.87
CA ARG A 159 -18.98 -20.76 12.71
C ARG A 159 -20.11 -21.14 13.68
N ASN A 160 -19.99 -20.74 14.94
CA ASN A 160 -21.00 -21.00 15.97
C ASN A 160 -22.33 -20.32 15.61
N MET A 161 -22.30 -19.10 15.12
CA MET A 161 -23.50 -18.38 14.67
C MET A 161 -24.12 -19.07 13.44
N LEU A 162 -23.32 -19.37 12.41
CA LEU A 162 -23.80 -20.01 11.18
C LEU A 162 -24.36 -21.41 11.38
N ALA A 163 -23.92 -22.13 12.42
CA ALA A 163 -24.47 -23.45 12.76
C ALA A 163 -25.98 -23.42 12.99
N GLN A 164 -26.56 -22.29 13.37
CA GLN A 164 -27.99 -22.11 13.58
C GLN A 164 -28.81 -22.09 12.26
N TYR A 165 -28.13 -21.88 11.11
CA TYR A 165 -28.74 -21.72 9.78
C TYR A 165 -28.45 -22.89 8.83
N THR A 166 -28.00 -24.04 9.36
CA THR A 166 -27.64 -25.22 8.55
C THR A 166 -28.76 -26.25 8.38
N ASP A 167 -29.96 -25.97 8.84
CA ASP A 167 -31.07 -26.93 8.88
C ASP A 167 -30.73 -28.26 9.58
N GLY A 168 -29.88 -28.16 10.63
CA GLY A 168 -29.43 -29.32 11.40
C GLY A 168 -28.32 -30.16 10.72
N LYS A 169 -27.79 -29.74 9.57
CA LYS A 169 -26.65 -30.40 8.92
C LYS A 169 -25.36 -30.08 9.68
N PRO A 170 -24.50 -31.10 9.92
CA PRO A 170 -23.24 -30.84 10.61
C PRO A 170 -22.31 -29.99 9.73
N LEU A 171 -21.62 -29.05 10.35
CA LEU A 171 -20.56 -28.28 9.71
C LEU A 171 -19.32 -29.18 9.51
N PRO A 172 -18.56 -29.00 8.42
CA PRO A 172 -17.29 -29.71 8.20
C PRO A 172 -16.32 -29.50 9.36
N GLU A 173 -15.43 -30.44 9.58
CA GLU A 173 -14.34 -30.25 10.55
C GLU A 173 -13.41 -29.11 10.11
N ILE A 174 -12.90 -28.38 11.11
CA ILE A 174 -11.89 -27.34 10.84
C ILE A 174 -10.58 -28.05 10.53
N PRO A 175 -9.93 -27.75 9.39
CA PRO A 175 -8.63 -28.33 9.06
C PRO A 175 -7.61 -28.04 10.17
N ALA A 176 -6.71 -29.00 10.41
CA ALA A 176 -5.59 -28.78 11.31
C ALA A 176 -4.72 -27.62 10.79
N ALA A 177 -4.24 -26.80 11.69
CA ALA A 177 -3.32 -25.71 11.35
C ALA A 177 -2.05 -26.30 10.71
N MET A 178 -1.55 -25.63 9.66
CA MET A 178 -0.26 -25.97 9.07
C MET A 178 0.85 -25.81 10.12
N PRO A 179 1.84 -26.70 10.14
CA PRO A 179 2.95 -26.57 11.08
C PRO A 179 3.73 -25.27 10.80
N VAL A 180 4.08 -24.59 11.89
CA VAL A 180 4.88 -23.37 11.84
C VAL A 180 6.24 -23.65 12.49
N GLN A 181 7.28 -23.04 11.98
CA GLN A 181 8.61 -23.08 12.56
C GLN A 181 9.13 -21.69 12.91
N THR A 182 9.92 -21.61 13.95
CA THR A 182 10.66 -20.40 14.31
C THR A 182 12.06 -20.49 13.70
N VAL A 183 12.45 -19.48 12.94
CA VAL A 183 13.83 -19.28 12.52
C VAL A 183 14.54 -18.53 13.65
N ALA A 184 15.65 -19.12 14.16
CA ALA A 184 16.47 -18.46 15.16
C ALA A 184 17.13 -17.19 14.60
N GLU A 185 17.49 -16.26 15.48
CA GLU A 185 18.26 -15.08 15.10
C GLU A 185 19.54 -15.48 14.37
N PHE A 186 19.79 -14.84 13.23
CA PHE A 186 20.99 -15.07 12.42
C PHE A 186 21.57 -13.73 11.95
N GLN A 187 22.86 -13.75 11.61
CA GLN A 187 23.57 -12.55 11.19
C GLN A 187 23.52 -12.38 9.67
N MET A 188 23.30 -11.15 9.22
CA MET A 188 23.62 -10.77 7.85
C MET A 188 25.14 -10.68 7.73
N THR A 189 25.74 -11.51 6.91
CA THR A 189 27.20 -11.66 6.83
C THR A 189 27.84 -10.90 5.68
N GLU A 190 27.05 -10.54 4.68
CA GLU A 190 27.51 -9.84 3.48
C GLU A 190 26.63 -8.61 3.22
N VAL A 191 27.24 -7.57 2.65
CA VAL A 191 26.56 -6.34 2.23
C VAL A 191 27.07 -5.88 0.87
N ALA A 192 26.16 -5.38 0.06
CA ALA A 192 26.47 -4.62 -1.16
C ALA A 192 25.96 -3.18 -0.97
N PRO A 193 26.83 -2.24 -0.52
CA PRO A 193 26.41 -0.84 -0.34
C PRO A 193 25.93 -0.23 -1.66
N ILE A 194 24.88 0.57 -1.59
CA ILE A 194 24.21 1.08 -2.81
C ILE A 194 25.15 1.97 -3.62
N PHE A 195 25.94 2.82 -2.96
CA PHE A 195 26.85 3.76 -3.63
C PHE A 195 28.06 3.10 -4.31
N ASP A 196 28.42 1.88 -3.87
CA ASP A 196 29.50 1.08 -4.48
C ASP A 196 28.95 0.16 -5.60
N ASN A 197 27.63 0.10 -5.76
CA ASN A 197 26.94 -0.80 -6.68
C ASN A 197 25.91 -0.07 -7.55
N LEU A 198 26.19 1.18 -7.88
CA LEU A 198 25.32 1.96 -8.76
C LEU A 198 25.22 1.30 -10.14
N PRO A 199 24.02 1.20 -10.73
CA PRO A 199 23.88 0.85 -12.14
C PRO A 199 24.40 1.96 -13.05
N GLU A 200 24.34 1.77 -14.36
CA GLU A 200 24.66 2.85 -15.32
C GLU A 200 23.64 3.99 -15.16
N PRO A 201 24.10 5.24 -15.11
CA PRO A 201 23.20 6.38 -14.97
C PRO A 201 22.48 6.71 -16.26
N ILE A 202 21.29 7.27 -16.14
CA ILE A 202 20.58 7.92 -17.24
C ILE A 202 20.60 9.42 -16.97
N HIS A 203 21.20 10.18 -17.88
CA HIS A 203 21.24 11.64 -17.72
C HIS A 203 19.89 12.28 -18.07
N SER A 204 19.44 13.21 -17.23
CA SER A 204 18.24 14.03 -17.45
C SER A 204 18.47 15.47 -16.97
N GLU A 205 18.22 16.44 -17.83
CA GLU A 205 18.35 17.85 -17.44
C GLU A 205 17.33 18.24 -16.37
N GLU A 206 16.09 17.76 -16.50
CA GLU A 206 15.00 18.03 -15.59
C GLU A 206 14.68 16.79 -14.75
N ILE A 207 14.04 17.02 -13.59
CA ILE A 207 13.44 15.93 -12.79
C ILE A 207 12.37 15.21 -13.63
N LYS A 208 12.37 13.89 -13.51
CA LYS A 208 11.37 13.01 -14.11
C LYS A 208 10.95 11.94 -13.11
N THR A 209 9.72 11.46 -13.24
CA THR A 209 9.15 10.40 -12.43
C THR A 209 9.76 9.03 -12.76
N MET A 210 9.54 8.04 -11.90
CA MET A 210 9.96 6.66 -12.19
C MET A 210 9.36 6.13 -13.49
N GLU A 211 8.09 6.44 -13.76
CA GLU A 211 7.37 5.98 -14.94
C GLU A 211 7.94 6.54 -16.24
N GLU A 212 8.51 7.75 -16.23
CA GLU A 212 9.19 8.32 -17.40
C GLU A 212 10.52 7.64 -17.71
N PHE A 213 11.03 6.82 -16.79
CA PHE A 213 12.18 5.93 -16.98
C PHE A 213 11.77 4.45 -17.10
N ASP A 214 10.50 4.15 -17.40
CA ASP A 214 9.95 2.79 -17.50
C ASP A 214 10.12 1.94 -16.22
N GLN A 215 10.24 2.58 -15.05
CA GLN A 215 10.32 1.91 -13.76
C GLN A 215 9.01 2.13 -12.97
N GLY A 216 8.28 1.05 -12.68
CA GLY A 216 7.00 1.12 -11.99
C GLY A 216 7.07 0.97 -10.46
N TRP A 217 8.20 0.51 -9.92
CA TRP A 217 8.40 0.19 -8.49
C TRP A 217 9.89 0.21 -8.10
N GLY A 218 10.17 0.00 -6.82
CA GLY A 218 11.53 -0.03 -6.30
C GLY A 218 12.00 1.33 -5.85
N SER A 219 13.29 1.60 -6.04
CA SER A 219 13.91 2.86 -5.63
C SER A 219 14.59 3.55 -6.81
N MET A 220 14.77 4.85 -6.71
CA MET A 220 15.46 5.65 -7.71
C MET A 220 16.39 6.64 -7.02
N LEU A 221 17.65 6.70 -7.46
CA LEU A 221 18.62 7.67 -6.97
C LEU A 221 18.78 8.80 -7.99
N TYR A 222 18.55 10.01 -7.55
CA TYR A 222 18.79 11.24 -8.30
C TYR A 222 20.08 11.87 -7.78
N ARG A 223 21.07 12.04 -8.63
CA ARG A 223 22.39 12.62 -8.33
C ARG A 223 22.61 13.89 -9.11
N THR A 224 23.04 14.95 -8.43
CA THR A 224 23.56 16.16 -9.06
C THR A 224 24.71 16.74 -8.22
N THR A 225 25.38 17.78 -8.72
CA THR A 225 26.43 18.50 -8.00
C THR A 225 25.94 19.87 -7.54
N LEU A 226 26.33 20.25 -6.34
CA LEU A 226 25.97 21.55 -5.74
C LEU A 226 27.08 22.58 -5.95
N LYS A 227 26.67 23.84 -6.11
CA LYS A 227 27.56 25.00 -5.90
C LYS A 227 27.90 25.10 -4.42
N GLY A 228 29.13 25.51 -4.14
CA GLY A 228 29.58 25.70 -2.75
C GLY A 228 28.74 26.71 -1.98
N THR A 229 28.54 26.45 -0.69
CA THR A 229 27.81 27.32 0.22
C THR A 229 28.62 27.56 1.49
N ASP A 230 28.79 28.84 1.87
CA ASP A 230 29.53 29.21 3.10
C ASP A 230 28.72 28.99 4.38
N SER A 231 27.41 28.80 4.26
CA SER A 231 26.47 28.63 5.36
C SER A 231 25.50 27.49 5.10
N GLN A 232 24.68 27.18 6.09
CA GLN A 232 23.56 26.25 5.91
C GLN A 232 22.63 26.73 4.78
N SER A 233 22.10 25.76 4.05
CA SER A 233 21.12 25.97 3.00
C SER A 233 19.85 25.14 3.24
N ARG A 234 18.81 25.44 2.50
CA ARG A 234 17.53 24.73 2.60
C ARG A 234 17.26 24.00 1.30
N LEU A 235 17.24 22.67 1.37
CA LEU A 235 16.78 21.81 0.28
C LEU A 235 15.26 21.66 0.39
N THR A 236 14.56 21.95 -0.68
CA THR A 236 13.11 21.69 -0.80
C THR A 236 12.88 20.70 -1.93
N ILE A 237 12.25 19.56 -1.63
CA ILE A 237 11.70 18.66 -2.62
C ILE A 237 10.18 18.89 -2.60
N THR A 238 9.66 19.52 -3.63
CA THR A 238 8.28 19.98 -3.66
C THR A 238 7.30 18.82 -3.56
N ASP A 239 7.63 17.69 -4.19
CA ASP A 239 6.77 16.51 -4.17
C ASP A 239 7.60 15.23 -4.39
N ALA A 240 7.95 14.56 -3.30
CA ALA A 240 8.65 13.27 -3.30
C ALA A 240 7.66 12.14 -3.02
N HIS A 241 7.62 11.15 -3.90
CA HIS A 241 6.80 9.96 -3.82
C HIS A 241 7.67 8.69 -3.73
N ASP A 242 7.98 8.17 -2.51
CA ASP A 242 7.25 8.50 -1.27
C ASP A 242 8.21 8.77 -0.10
N TYR A 243 9.34 8.03 -0.01
CA TYR A 243 10.31 8.17 1.08
C TYR A 243 11.67 8.53 0.50
N ALA A 244 12.10 9.78 0.70
CA ALA A 244 13.34 10.30 0.16
C ALA A 244 14.42 10.38 1.24
N GLN A 245 15.58 9.78 1.00
CA GLN A 245 16.78 9.89 1.83
C GLN A 245 17.79 10.77 1.12
N VAL A 246 18.37 11.73 1.84
CA VAL A 246 19.28 12.73 1.28
C VAL A 246 20.68 12.51 1.79
N PHE A 247 21.64 12.52 0.88
CA PHE A 247 23.06 12.37 1.20
C PHE A 247 23.88 13.48 0.53
N ILE A 248 24.97 13.88 1.18
CA ILE A 248 26.00 14.78 0.62
C ILE A 248 27.34 14.06 0.68
N ASP A 249 28.00 13.92 -0.47
CA ASP A 249 29.26 13.16 -0.63
C ASP A 249 29.17 11.77 0.05
N GLY A 250 28.04 11.07 -0.14
CA GLY A 250 27.73 9.76 0.44
C GLY A 250 27.38 9.75 1.93
N LYS A 251 27.41 10.92 2.60
CA LYS A 251 27.02 11.04 4.02
C LYS A 251 25.54 11.33 4.17
N TYR A 252 24.83 10.52 4.94
CA TYR A 252 23.43 10.73 5.25
C TYR A 252 23.19 12.07 5.99
N ILE A 253 22.27 12.85 5.50
CA ILE A 253 21.88 14.17 6.05
C ILE A 253 20.50 14.10 6.70
N GLY A 254 19.54 13.41 6.08
CA GLY A 254 18.19 13.31 6.61
C GLY A 254 17.24 12.67 5.61
N LYS A 255 15.96 12.70 5.93
CA LYS A 255 14.88 12.13 5.12
C LYS A 255 13.75 13.12 4.91
N MET A 256 12.92 12.84 3.93
CA MET A 256 11.60 13.45 3.73
C MET A 256 10.59 12.34 3.52
N ASP A 257 9.54 12.33 4.31
CA ASP A 257 8.51 11.30 4.35
C ASP A 257 7.17 11.89 3.90
N ARG A 258 6.66 11.40 2.77
CA ARG A 258 5.38 11.85 2.20
C ARG A 258 4.21 11.71 3.19
N ARG A 259 4.20 10.64 3.99
CA ARG A 259 3.14 10.39 5.00
C ARG A 259 3.04 11.50 6.02
N LEU A 260 4.17 12.16 6.32
CA LEU A 260 4.30 13.24 7.28
C LEU A 260 4.26 14.62 6.63
N GLY A 261 4.16 14.70 5.30
CA GLY A 261 4.19 15.96 4.56
C GLY A 261 5.56 16.66 4.60
N GLU A 262 6.64 15.94 4.86
CA GLU A 262 7.99 16.49 4.94
C GLU A 262 8.50 16.85 3.53
N LYS A 263 8.89 18.10 3.34
CA LYS A 263 9.32 18.65 2.05
C LYS A 263 10.62 19.43 2.12
N VAL A 264 11.13 19.70 3.31
CA VAL A 264 12.25 20.60 3.53
C VAL A 264 13.29 19.98 4.45
N LEU A 265 14.54 20.08 4.06
CA LEU A 265 15.68 19.64 4.85
C LEU A 265 16.76 20.73 4.90
N THR A 266 17.34 20.94 6.07
CA THR A 266 18.50 21.84 6.22
C THR A 266 19.77 21.07 5.84
N LEU A 267 20.51 21.57 4.87
CA LEU A 267 21.84 21.08 4.49
C LEU A 267 22.92 21.85 5.24
N PRO A 268 24.03 21.21 5.62
CA PRO A 268 25.22 21.93 6.10
C PRO A 268 25.82 22.80 5.00
N SER A 269 26.83 23.63 5.34
CA SER A 269 27.68 24.23 4.32
C SER A 269 28.36 23.12 3.49
N VAL A 270 28.45 23.33 2.18
CA VAL A 270 29.03 22.35 1.25
C VAL A 270 30.13 22.99 0.39
N ARG A 271 31.13 22.18 0.01
CA ARG A 271 32.16 22.61 -0.95
C ARG A 271 31.59 22.74 -2.36
N GLU A 272 32.29 23.49 -3.20
CA GLU A 272 32.01 23.50 -4.64
C GLU A 272 32.12 22.07 -5.22
N GLY A 273 31.14 21.67 -6.01
CA GLY A 273 31.07 20.34 -6.61
C GLY A 273 30.77 19.21 -5.63
N ALA A 274 30.17 19.52 -4.45
CA ALA A 274 29.66 18.48 -3.55
C ALA A 274 28.56 17.69 -4.25
N VAL A 275 28.59 16.35 -4.08
CA VAL A 275 27.60 15.46 -4.68
C VAL A 275 26.36 15.40 -3.79
N LEU A 276 25.22 15.79 -4.34
CA LEU A 276 23.90 15.59 -3.73
C LEU A 276 23.28 14.32 -4.29
N ASP A 277 22.95 13.39 -3.42
CA ASP A 277 22.18 12.18 -3.73
C ASP A 277 20.83 12.21 -3.02
N ILE A 278 19.76 11.96 -3.76
CA ILE A 278 18.40 11.81 -3.25
C ILE A 278 17.93 10.41 -3.65
N LEU A 279 17.91 9.49 -2.69
CA LEU A 279 17.38 8.14 -2.88
C LEU A 279 15.91 8.13 -2.52
N VAL A 280 15.05 7.91 -3.50
CA VAL A 280 13.59 7.86 -3.32
C VAL A 280 13.12 6.42 -3.43
N GLU A 281 12.45 5.94 -2.40
CA GLU A 281 11.79 4.64 -2.36
C GLU A 281 10.31 4.80 -2.61
N ALA A 282 9.79 4.05 -3.58
CA ALA A 282 8.36 3.98 -3.87
C ALA A 282 7.67 3.05 -2.86
N MET A 283 6.64 3.54 -2.21
CA MET A 283 5.71 2.75 -1.41
C MET A 283 4.48 2.37 -2.23
N GLY A 284 3.42 1.85 -1.60
CA GLY A 284 2.17 1.51 -2.29
C GLY A 284 1.59 2.67 -3.09
N ARG A 285 0.96 2.36 -4.23
CA ARG A 285 0.28 3.37 -5.05
C ARG A 285 -1.14 3.58 -4.57
N ILE A 286 -1.60 4.84 -4.61
CA ILE A 286 -3.00 5.14 -4.36
C ILE A 286 -3.84 4.40 -5.40
N ASN A 287 -4.69 3.48 -4.94
CA ASN A 287 -5.52 2.60 -5.78
C ASN A 287 -7.02 2.91 -5.67
N PHE A 288 -7.39 3.92 -4.88
CA PHE A 288 -8.78 4.24 -4.60
C PHE A 288 -8.99 5.76 -4.44
N GLY A 289 -10.11 6.27 -4.98
CA GLY A 289 -10.47 7.67 -4.92
C GLY A 289 -9.93 8.51 -6.09
N ARG A 290 -9.95 9.83 -5.95
CA ARG A 290 -9.62 10.76 -7.05
C ARG A 290 -8.12 10.88 -7.33
N ALA A 291 -7.28 10.47 -6.38
CA ALA A 291 -5.82 10.59 -6.46
C ALA A 291 -5.12 9.34 -7.04
N ILE A 292 -5.84 8.48 -7.77
CA ILE A 292 -5.32 7.21 -8.33
C ILE A 292 -4.21 7.40 -9.38
N LYS A 293 -3.95 8.62 -9.83
CA LYS A 293 -2.84 8.94 -10.72
C LYS A 293 -1.60 9.29 -9.89
N ASP A 294 -1.01 8.28 -9.27
CA ASP A 294 0.05 8.39 -8.28
C ASP A 294 1.41 7.98 -8.86
N PHE A 295 2.06 8.88 -9.58
CA PHE A 295 3.41 8.66 -10.11
C PHE A 295 4.44 8.64 -8.99
N LYS A 296 5.55 7.89 -9.18
CA LYS A 296 6.59 7.66 -8.19
C LYS A 296 7.90 8.39 -8.51
N GLY A 297 8.80 8.47 -7.52
CA GLY A 297 10.02 9.26 -7.62
C GLY A 297 9.81 10.71 -7.20
N ILE A 298 10.51 11.64 -7.81
CA ILE A 298 10.28 13.08 -7.61
C ILE A 298 9.36 13.56 -8.73
N THR A 299 8.17 14.03 -8.38
CA THR A 299 7.10 14.34 -9.34
C THR A 299 6.98 15.83 -9.66
N ASP A 300 7.75 16.66 -8.98
CA ASP A 300 7.84 18.10 -9.24
C ASP A 300 9.33 18.50 -9.19
N ARG A 301 9.73 19.59 -8.58
CA ARG A 301 11.08 20.15 -8.61
C ARG A 301 11.84 19.96 -7.30
N VAL A 302 13.15 20.15 -7.41
CA VAL A 302 14.08 20.21 -6.28
C VAL A 302 14.74 21.59 -6.25
N GLU A 303 14.59 22.32 -5.16
CA GLU A 303 15.08 23.68 -5.00
C GLU A 303 16.13 23.77 -3.88
N LEU A 304 17.17 24.55 -4.12
CA LEU A 304 18.15 24.92 -3.10
C LEU A 304 18.01 26.42 -2.78
N THR A 305 17.68 26.72 -1.53
CA THR A 305 17.66 28.11 -1.04
C THR A 305 18.91 28.37 -0.19
N THR A 306 19.68 29.34 -0.60
CA THR A 306 20.89 29.84 0.12
C THR A 306 20.64 31.22 0.67
N VAL A 307 21.31 31.59 1.77
CA VAL A 307 21.25 32.91 2.38
C VAL A 307 22.66 33.50 2.37
N ALA A 308 22.84 34.60 1.68
CA ALA A 308 24.11 35.31 1.63
C ALA A 308 24.42 36.03 2.95
N ALA A 309 25.68 36.45 3.18
CA ALA A 309 26.10 37.15 4.38
C ALA A 309 25.36 38.48 4.62
N ASN A 310 24.84 39.09 3.55
CA ASN A 310 24.00 40.33 3.63
C ASN A 310 22.53 40.03 3.98
N GLY A 311 22.15 38.74 4.19
CA GLY A 311 20.78 38.32 4.49
C GLY A 311 19.90 38.11 3.24
N GLU A 312 20.42 38.31 2.04
CA GLU A 312 19.69 38.07 0.80
C GLU A 312 19.52 36.56 0.56
N SER A 313 18.30 36.13 0.23
CA SER A 313 17.94 34.76 -0.03
C SER A 313 17.81 34.52 -1.52
N THR A 314 18.48 33.48 -2.02
CA THR A 314 18.37 33.04 -3.42
C THR A 314 17.88 31.60 -3.46
N THR A 315 16.86 31.33 -4.27
CA THR A 315 16.35 30.00 -4.54
C THR A 315 16.68 29.61 -5.99
N THR A 316 17.23 28.43 -6.16
CA THR A 316 17.65 27.89 -7.46
C THR A 316 17.05 26.51 -7.67
N ASP A 317 16.41 26.26 -8.82
CA ASP A 317 16.02 24.93 -9.25
C ASP A 317 17.26 24.12 -9.57
N LEU A 318 17.41 22.94 -8.99
CA LEU A 318 18.49 22.02 -9.28
C LEU A 318 18.18 21.25 -10.55
N LYS A 319 19.18 21.15 -11.44
CA LYS A 319 19.09 20.51 -12.76
C LYS A 319 20.33 19.67 -13.02
N GLY A 320 20.34 18.96 -14.16
CA GLY A 320 21.47 18.15 -14.57
C GLY A 320 21.63 16.92 -13.68
N TRP A 321 20.68 15.99 -13.78
CA TRP A 321 20.58 14.81 -12.93
C TRP A 321 21.13 13.58 -13.62
N ASP A 322 21.98 12.84 -12.93
CA ASP A 322 22.29 11.45 -13.23
C ASP A 322 21.36 10.57 -12.41
N VAL A 323 20.52 9.79 -13.09
CA VAL A 323 19.45 9.00 -12.46
C VAL A 323 19.82 7.52 -12.52
N TYR A 324 19.73 6.84 -11.38
CA TYR A 324 20.05 5.42 -11.22
C TYR A 324 18.82 4.64 -10.82
N LEU A 325 18.51 3.58 -11.59
CA LEU A 325 17.30 2.79 -11.43
C LEU A 325 17.56 1.55 -10.57
N PHE A 326 16.78 1.37 -9.52
CA PHE A 326 16.82 0.22 -8.61
C PHE A 326 15.47 -0.49 -8.58
N PRO A 327 15.22 -1.42 -9.52
CA PRO A 327 13.94 -2.14 -9.56
C PRO A 327 13.75 -3.11 -8.38
N ASN A 328 14.80 -3.34 -7.58
CA ASN A 328 14.79 -4.18 -6.36
C ASN A 328 14.24 -5.60 -6.60
N THR A 329 14.43 -6.15 -7.81
CA THR A 329 14.13 -7.55 -8.08
C THR A 329 15.19 -8.46 -7.47
N TYR A 330 14.86 -9.75 -7.34
CA TYR A 330 15.81 -10.75 -6.86
C TYR A 330 17.06 -10.80 -7.74
N GLU A 331 16.91 -10.84 -9.06
CA GLU A 331 18.01 -10.86 -10.02
C GLU A 331 18.89 -9.61 -9.92
N PHE A 332 18.27 -8.45 -9.75
CA PHE A 332 18.99 -7.20 -9.58
C PHE A 332 19.84 -7.20 -8.31
N SER A 333 19.31 -7.70 -7.19
CA SER A 333 20.01 -7.73 -5.91
C SER A 333 21.13 -8.77 -5.86
N THR A 334 20.95 -9.94 -6.48
CA THR A 334 21.94 -11.03 -6.45
C THR A 334 23.17 -10.77 -7.29
N ASN A 335 23.09 -9.89 -8.29
CA ASN A 335 24.21 -9.53 -9.19
C ASN A 335 25.04 -8.35 -8.69
N LYS A 336 25.06 -8.09 -7.37
CA LYS A 336 25.87 -7.01 -6.78
C LYS A 336 27.20 -7.50 -6.25
N ALA A 337 28.15 -6.56 -6.09
CA ALA A 337 29.43 -6.84 -5.45
C ALA A 337 29.25 -6.86 -3.93
N TYR A 338 29.11 -8.05 -3.36
CA TYR A 338 28.99 -8.27 -1.93
C TYR A 338 30.35 -8.33 -1.26
N THR A 339 30.46 -7.70 -0.10
CA THR A 339 31.63 -7.77 0.79
C THR A 339 31.16 -8.17 2.20
N ALA A 340 32.08 -8.58 3.06
CA ALA A 340 31.73 -8.87 4.46
C ALA A 340 31.12 -7.63 5.12
N VAL A 341 30.09 -7.84 5.93
CA VAL A 341 29.49 -6.76 6.75
C VAL A 341 30.51 -6.27 7.74
N GLY A 342 30.82 -4.96 7.70
CA GLY A 342 31.60 -4.23 8.68
C GLY A 342 30.69 -3.31 9.51
N ASP A 343 31.25 -2.19 9.97
CA ASP A 343 30.48 -1.16 10.71
C ASP A 343 29.65 -0.23 9.79
N THR A 344 29.39 -0.65 8.55
CA THR A 344 28.64 0.19 7.61
C THR A 344 27.19 0.35 8.03
N LYS A 345 26.73 1.60 7.95
CA LYS A 345 25.29 1.97 8.07
C LYS A 345 24.76 2.54 6.76
N ALA A 346 25.46 2.34 5.68
CA ALA A 346 25.04 2.78 4.35
C ALA A 346 23.81 1.97 3.89
N PRO A 347 22.90 2.57 3.12
CA PRO A 347 21.86 1.81 2.45
C PRO A 347 22.50 0.79 1.51
N GLY A 348 21.92 -0.41 1.41
CA GLY A 348 22.48 -1.49 0.62
C GLY A 348 21.65 -2.76 0.68
N TYR A 349 22.13 -3.75 -0.06
CA TYR A 349 21.57 -5.10 -0.03
C TYR A 349 22.36 -5.93 0.98
N TYR A 350 21.66 -6.55 1.92
CA TYR A 350 22.26 -7.40 2.95
C TYR A 350 21.90 -8.84 2.69
N LYS A 351 22.86 -9.74 2.92
CA LYS A 351 22.69 -11.17 2.69
C LYS A 351 23.13 -11.95 3.91
N GLY A 352 22.29 -12.88 4.29
CA GLY A 352 22.52 -13.87 5.34
C GLY A 352 21.91 -15.20 4.95
N SER A 353 22.21 -16.26 5.69
CA SER A 353 21.63 -17.59 5.47
C SER A 353 21.29 -18.26 6.78
N PHE A 354 20.27 -19.08 6.74
CA PHE A 354 19.87 -19.97 7.83
C PHE A 354 19.50 -21.34 7.29
N THR A 355 19.50 -22.34 8.17
CA THR A 355 19.13 -23.71 7.79
C THR A 355 17.82 -24.09 8.47
N VAL A 356 16.96 -24.77 7.76
CA VAL A 356 15.71 -25.31 8.29
C VAL A 356 15.77 -26.83 8.31
N ASP A 357 15.41 -27.45 9.44
CA ASP A 357 15.43 -28.89 9.62
C ASP A 357 14.17 -29.55 9.08
N LYS A 358 13.06 -28.83 9.04
CA LYS A 358 11.75 -29.32 8.61
C LYS A 358 11.09 -28.31 7.68
N LYS A 359 10.33 -28.78 6.69
CA LYS A 359 9.45 -27.92 5.92
C LYS A 359 8.26 -27.53 6.79
N ALA A 360 8.12 -26.24 7.05
CA ALA A 360 7.00 -25.64 7.76
C ALA A 360 6.96 -24.15 7.41
N ASP A 361 5.82 -23.52 7.62
CA ASP A 361 5.66 -22.11 7.38
C ASP A 361 6.44 -21.27 8.41
N THR A 362 6.88 -20.10 7.99
CA THR A 362 7.44 -19.08 8.86
C THR A 362 7.03 -17.70 8.34
N PHE A 363 7.03 -16.71 9.23
CA PHE A 363 6.56 -15.37 8.93
C PHE A 363 7.61 -14.35 9.34
N LEU A 364 7.78 -13.30 8.53
CA LEU A 364 8.60 -12.16 8.87
C LEU A 364 7.73 -11.14 9.62
N ASP A 365 8.02 -10.97 10.90
CA ASP A 365 7.35 -9.98 11.76
C ASP A 365 8.09 -8.64 11.67
N LEU A 366 7.41 -7.61 11.15
CA LEU A 366 7.93 -6.25 11.00
C LEU A 366 7.35 -5.25 12.01
N THR A 367 6.64 -5.72 13.03
CA THR A 367 5.94 -4.84 13.99
C THR A 367 6.88 -3.94 14.80
N THR A 368 8.16 -4.22 14.80
CA THR A 368 9.21 -3.44 15.51
C THR A 368 10.02 -2.52 14.60
N TRP A 369 9.70 -2.42 13.34
CA TRP A 369 10.44 -1.64 12.35
C TRP A 369 9.86 -0.24 12.16
#